data_4d6df51ff3804176f07885b886116e1f
#
_entry.id   4d6df51ff3804176f07885b886116e1f
#
_cell.length_a   1.000
_cell.length_b   1.000
_cell.length_c   1.000
_cell.angle_alpha   90.00
_cell.angle_beta   90.00
_cell.angle_gamma   90.00
#
_symmetry.space_group_name_H-M   'P 1'
#
loop_
_entity.id
_entity.type
_entity.pdbx_description
1 polymer ?
#
loop_
_entity_poly.entity_id
_entity_poly.type
_entity_poly.pdbx_seq_one_letter_code
_entity_poly.pdbx_strand_id
1 'polypeptide(L)'
;MVSKTCIPHLKKSENPHILNLGPPLNMASKWFKPHVAYTMAKYGMSMCTLGMSEELKTHCIAVNSLWPRTMIDTSAVRNILGATLADKGLSQCRKPEIIGDAAYIILTKDSKKFTGNMCVDDSTIMASGKTNLDEYLATPDAKPLEDFFVDDGDGEIELF
;
A
#
# COMPACT_ATOMS: atom_id res chain seq x y z
N MET A 1 -11.99 13.31 5.09
CA MET A 1 -11.97 14.80 5.24
C MET A 1 -10.87 15.41 4.38
N VAL A 2 -9.60 15.00 4.49
CA VAL A 2 -8.47 15.56 3.73
C VAL A 2 -8.71 15.55 2.21
N SER A 3 -9.07 14.39 1.62
CA SER A 3 -9.34 14.29 0.18
C SER A 3 -10.37 15.30 -0.30
N LYS A 4 -11.51 15.46 0.42
CA LYS A 4 -12.53 16.44 0.09
C LYS A 4 -11.99 17.86 0.01
N THR A 5 -11.14 18.24 0.97
CA THR A 5 -10.52 19.58 1.00
C THR A 5 -9.54 19.78 -0.15
N CYS A 6 -8.83 18.72 -0.58
CA CYS A 6 -7.86 18.79 -1.67
C CYS A 6 -8.46 18.76 -3.08
N ILE A 7 -9.70 18.27 -3.27
CA ILE A 7 -10.33 18.16 -4.60
C ILE A 7 -10.28 19.45 -5.43
N PRO A 8 -10.58 20.67 -4.90
CA PRO A 8 -10.51 21.89 -5.67
C PRO A 8 -9.09 22.22 -6.19
N HIS A 9 -8.07 21.75 -5.50
CA HIS A 9 -6.66 21.90 -5.89
C HIS A 9 -6.25 20.83 -6.90
N LEU A 10 -6.65 19.60 -6.67
CA LEU A 10 -6.39 18.47 -7.57
C LEU A 10 -6.99 18.69 -8.95
N LYS A 11 -8.18 19.29 -9.05
CA LYS A 11 -8.82 19.67 -10.33
C LYS A 11 -7.98 20.65 -11.18
N LYS A 12 -7.01 21.33 -10.59
CA LYS A 12 -6.11 22.26 -11.27
C LYS A 12 -4.77 21.63 -11.66
N SER A 13 -4.51 20.41 -11.23
CA SER A 13 -3.27 19.67 -11.52
C SER A 13 -3.37 19.00 -12.90
N GLU A 14 -2.25 18.90 -13.60
CA GLU A 14 -2.16 18.19 -14.87
C GLU A 14 -2.21 16.65 -14.69
N ASN A 15 -1.73 16.15 -13.53
CA ASN A 15 -1.69 14.74 -13.20
C ASN A 15 -2.10 14.50 -11.73
N PRO A 16 -3.39 14.66 -11.40
CA PRO A 16 -3.85 14.63 -10.02
C PRO A 16 -4.01 13.20 -9.49
N HIS A 17 -3.46 12.95 -8.30
CA HIS A 17 -3.54 11.66 -7.62
C HIS A 17 -3.94 11.79 -6.15
N ILE A 18 -4.70 10.80 -5.68
CA ILE A 18 -4.91 10.49 -4.26
C ILE A 18 -4.36 9.07 -4.04
N LEU A 19 -3.44 8.92 -3.10
CA LEU A 19 -2.90 7.63 -2.71
C LEU A 19 -3.24 7.35 -1.24
N ASN A 20 -4.02 6.30 -1.01
CA ASN A 20 -4.40 5.83 0.32
C ASN A 20 -3.49 4.69 0.77
N LEU A 21 -3.19 4.58 2.05
CA LEU A 21 -2.48 3.43 2.62
C LEU A 21 -3.50 2.37 3.10
N GLY A 22 -4.03 1.64 2.15
CA GLY A 22 -5.05 0.61 2.37
C GLY A 22 -4.72 -0.69 1.63
N PRO A 23 -5.02 -1.86 2.23
CA PRO A 23 -4.71 -3.16 1.67
C PRO A 23 -5.65 -3.57 0.53
N PRO A 24 -5.28 -4.56 -0.28
CA PRO A 24 -6.23 -5.31 -1.08
C PRO A 24 -7.36 -5.86 -0.23
N LEU A 25 -8.59 -5.92 -0.78
CA LEU A 25 -9.75 -6.45 -0.06
C LEU A 25 -9.73 -7.98 -0.13
N ASN A 26 -9.32 -8.60 0.95
CA ASN A 26 -9.36 -10.06 1.13
C ASN A 26 -10.33 -10.42 2.26
N MET A 27 -11.48 -11.03 1.91
CA MET A 27 -12.56 -11.32 2.85
C MET A 27 -12.38 -12.62 3.65
N ALA A 28 -11.20 -13.23 3.63
CA ALA A 28 -10.90 -14.40 4.44
C ALA A 28 -10.98 -14.07 5.94
N SER A 29 -11.70 -14.90 6.70
CA SER A 29 -11.95 -14.66 8.13
C SER A 29 -10.69 -14.57 8.99
N LYS A 30 -9.57 -15.14 8.53
CA LYS A 30 -8.27 -15.05 9.20
C LYS A 30 -7.81 -13.60 9.40
N TRP A 31 -8.18 -12.69 8.47
CA TRP A 31 -7.82 -11.27 8.53
C TRP A 31 -8.69 -10.44 9.48
N PHE A 32 -9.80 -11.01 9.95
CA PHE A 32 -10.70 -10.34 10.90
C PHE A 32 -10.47 -10.83 12.34
N LYS A 33 -10.18 -12.13 12.51
CA LYS A 33 -10.14 -12.80 13.80
C LYS A 33 -9.28 -12.09 14.87
N PRO A 34 -8.02 -11.70 14.59
CA PRO A 34 -7.15 -11.14 15.63
C PRO A 34 -7.40 -9.64 15.91
N HIS A 35 -7.97 -8.88 14.96
CA HIS A 35 -8.03 -7.42 15.05
C HIS A 35 -9.16 -6.80 14.22
N VAL A 36 -10.41 -7.17 14.52
CA VAL A 36 -11.61 -6.74 13.78
C VAL A 36 -11.66 -5.22 13.53
N ALA A 37 -11.43 -4.41 14.57
CA ALA A 37 -11.50 -2.94 14.45
C ALA A 37 -10.43 -2.38 13.49
N TYR A 38 -9.22 -2.91 13.53
CA TYR A 38 -8.13 -2.51 12.63
C TYR A 38 -8.46 -2.89 11.18
N THR A 39 -8.92 -4.12 10.96
CA THR A 39 -9.34 -4.60 9.63
C THR A 39 -10.46 -3.73 9.07
N MET A 40 -11.49 -3.43 9.84
CA MET A 40 -12.57 -2.55 9.41
C MET A 40 -12.06 -1.16 9.01
N ALA A 41 -11.16 -0.58 9.81
CA ALA A 41 -10.59 0.73 9.52
C ALA A 41 -9.78 0.73 8.21
N LYS A 42 -8.92 -0.28 8.02
CA LYS A 42 -8.09 -0.41 6.81
C LYS A 42 -8.89 -0.75 5.57
N TYR A 43 -9.83 -1.68 5.66
CA TYR A 43 -10.74 -1.99 4.55
C TYR A 43 -11.66 -0.83 4.20
N GLY A 44 -12.10 -0.04 5.19
CA GLY A 44 -12.83 1.19 4.94
C GLY A 44 -12.04 2.17 4.07
N MET A 45 -10.73 2.29 4.24
CA MET A 45 -9.86 3.10 3.37
C MET A 45 -9.80 2.54 1.94
N SER A 46 -9.71 1.22 1.79
CA SER A 46 -9.72 0.55 0.49
C SER A 46 -11.06 0.71 -0.22
N MET A 47 -12.17 0.57 0.50
CA MET A 47 -13.52 0.83 -0.03
C MET A 47 -13.68 2.30 -0.46
N CYS A 48 -13.12 3.24 0.32
CA CYS A 48 -13.08 4.65 -0.08
C CYS A 48 -12.24 4.84 -1.36
N THR A 49 -11.16 4.09 -1.55
CA THR A 49 -10.37 4.13 -2.78
C THR A 49 -11.22 3.74 -3.98
N LEU A 50 -11.96 2.64 -3.91
CA LEU A 50 -12.85 2.19 -4.99
C LEU A 50 -13.95 3.23 -5.29
N GLY A 51 -14.66 3.67 -4.26
CA GLY A 51 -15.76 4.64 -4.43
C GLY A 51 -15.27 5.98 -5.01
N MET A 52 -14.20 6.53 -4.44
CA MET A 52 -13.65 7.81 -4.92
C MET A 52 -13.00 7.70 -6.30
N SER A 53 -12.44 6.56 -6.68
CA SER A 53 -11.86 6.39 -8.02
C SER A 53 -12.91 6.55 -9.12
N GLU A 54 -14.11 6.03 -8.91
CA GLU A 54 -15.21 6.19 -9.86
C GLU A 54 -15.86 7.57 -9.75
N GLU A 55 -16.08 8.09 -8.53
CA GLU A 55 -16.64 9.44 -8.31
C GLU A 55 -15.80 10.54 -8.97
N LEU A 56 -14.47 10.45 -8.87
CA LEU A 56 -13.55 11.49 -9.32
C LEU A 56 -13.03 11.29 -10.76
N LYS A 57 -13.41 10.23 -11.42
CA LYS A 57 -13.02 9.88 -12.79
C LYS A 57 -13.33 10.98 -13.81
N THR A 58 -14.49 11.62 -13.68
CA THR A 58 -14.89 12.74 -14.56
C THR A 58 -14.00 13.97 -14.43
N HIS A 59 -13.24 14.04 -13.35
CA HIS A 59 -12.26 15.11 -13.10
C HIS A 59 -10.82 14.66 -13.38
N CYS A 60 -10.63 13.47 -13.93
CA CYS A 60 -9.32 12.88 -14.21
C CYS A 60 -8.42 12.77 -12.96
N ILE A 61 -9.01 12.71 -11.76
CA ILE A 61 -8.28 12.52 -10.50
C ILE A 61 -8.18 11.01 -10.23
N ALA A 62 -6.98 10.49 -10.27
CA ALA A 62 -6.72 9.09 -9.92
C ALA A 62 -6.81 8.88 -8.40
N VAL A 63 -7.42 7.77 -8.00
CA VAL A 63 -7.44 7.34 -6.60
C VAL A 63 -7.01 5.88 -6.55
N ASN A 64 -5.88 5.63 -5.90
CA ASN A 64 -5.33 4.28 -5.73
C ASN A 64 -5.01 4.03 -4.26
N SER A 65 -4.83 2.77 -3.89
CA SER A 65 -4.25 2.42 -2.59
C SER A 65 -2.92 1.70 -2.77
N LEU A 66 -2.10 1.78 -1.73
CA LEU A 66 -0.81 1.10 -1.63
C LEU A 66 -0.73 0.39 -0.28
N TRP A 67 -0.22 -0.84 -0.28
CA TRP A 67 -0.02 -1.64 0.93
C TRP A 67 1.33 -2.37 0.88
N PRO A 68 2.04 -2.52 2.00
CA PRO A 68 3.26 -3.32 2.05
C PRO A 68 2.92 -4.82 2.04
N ARG A 69 3.67 -5.64 1.29
CA ARG A 69 3.60 -7.10 1.40
C ARG A 69 4.23 -7.59 2.68
N THR A 70 5.27 -6.93 3.12
CA THR A 70 6.06 -7.33 4.29
C THR A 70 6.13 -6.20 5.30
N MET A 71 6.40 -6.54 6.54
CA MET A 71 6.56 -5.56 7.62
C MET A 71 7.60 -4.50 7.25
N ILE A 72 7.25 -3.24 7.49
CA ILE A 72 8.13 -2.09 7.26
C ILE A 72 8.73 -1.61 8.57
N ASP A 73 10.02 -1.36 8.58
CA ASP A 73 10.76 -0.83 9.74
C ASP A 73 10.33 0.61 10.06
N THR A 74 9.25 0.74 10.80
CA THR A 74 8.67 2.01 11.24
C THR A 74 8.69 2.14 12.76
N SER A 75 8.55 3.35 13.27
CA SER A 75 8.44 3.58 14.71
C SER A 75 7.26 2.82 15.33
N ALA A 76 6.14 2.67 14.61
CA ALA A 76 4.99 1.89 15.07
C ALA A 76 5.36 0.41 15.22
N VAL A 77 6.00 -0.19 14.21
CA VAL A 77 6.44 -1.58 14.23
C VAL A 77 7.50 -1.79 15.33
N ARG A 78 8.47 -0.88 15.47
CA ARG A 78 9.48 -0.93 16.53
C ARG A 78 8.85 -0.91 17.93
N ASN A 79 7.84 -0.08 18.15
CA ASN A 79 7.17 0.02 19.44
C ASN A 79 6.27 -1.18 19.76
N ILE A 80 5.63 -1.76 18.75
CA ILE A 80 4.73 -2.90 18.92
C ILE A 80 5.52 -4.22 18.96
N LEU A 81 6.38 -4.45 17.98
CA LEU A 81 7.14 -5.68 17.84
C LEU A 81 8.38 -5.71 18.74
N GLY A 82 9.01 -4.56 18.99
CA GLY A 82 10.14 -4.46 19.92
C GLY A 82 9.81 -4.91 21.33
N ALA A 83 8.55 -4.73 21.75
CA ALA A 83 8.06 -5.24 23.03
C ALA A 83 7.71 -6.75 23.00
N THR A 84 7.44 -7.32 21.83
CA THR A 84 6.87 -8.67 21.69
C THR A 84 7.82 -9.69 21.05
N LEU A 85 8.68 -9.28 20.12
CA LEU A 85 9.50 -10.15 19.27
C LEU A 85 11.01 -9.97 19.45
N ALA A 86 11.46 -9.09 20.37
CA ALA A 86 12.85 -8.70 20.53
C ALA A 86 13.51 -8.26 19.20
N ASP A 87 14.82 -8.02 19.20
CA ASP A 87 15.58 -7.52 18.02
C ASP A 87 15.43 -8.36 16.73
N LYS A 88 15.01 -9.63 16.85
CA LYS A 88 14.81 -10.52 15.70
C LYS A 88 13.67 -10.11 14.77
N GLY A 89 12.60 -9.49 15.27
CA GLY A 89 11.47 -9.06 14.44
C GLY A 89 11.82 -7.88 13.54
N LEU A 90 12.65 -6.95 14.03
CA LEU A 90 13.06 -5.77 13.26
C LEU A 90 14.06 -6.12 12.15
N SER A 91 14.91 -7.13 12.37
CA SER A 91 15.84 -7.60 11.33
C SER A 91 15.13 -8.19 10.12
N GLN A 92 13.88 -8.62 10.27
CA GLN A 92 13.05 -9.20 9.22
C GLN A 92 12.07 -8.17 8.59
N CYS A 93 12.31 -6.90 8.74
CA CYS A 93 11.55 -5.85 8.08
C CYS A 93 12.20 -5.39 6.78
N ARG A 94 11.41 -4.74 5.93
CA ARG A 94 11.94 -3.92 4.84
C ARG A 94 12.03 -2.46 5.27
N LYS A 95 12.92 -1.73 4.60
CA LYS A 95 13.09 -0.29 4.80
C LYS A 95 11.90 0.48 4.26
N PRO A 96 11.52 1.64 4.84
CA PRO A 96 10.42 2.46 4.37
C PRO A 96 10.54 2.95 2.93
N GLU A 97 11.75 3.00 2.39
CA GLU A 97 12.07 3.42 1.03
C GLU A 97 11.29 2.62 -0.02
N ILE A 98 10.98 1.34 0.22
CA ILE A 98 10.19 0.53 -0.70
C ILE A 98 8.79 1.13 -0.93
N ILE A 99 8.16 1.64 0.12
CA ILE A 99 6.86 2.32 0.02
C ILE A 99 7.00 3.64 -0.73
N GLY A 100 8.10 4.38 -0.50
CA GLY A 100 8.39 5.62 -1.19
C GLY A 100 8.54 5.41 -2.70
N ASP A 101 9.32 4.43 -3.11
CA ASP A 101 9.56 4.10 -4.53
C ASP A 101 8.30 3.57 -5.20
N ALA A 102 7.53 2.69 -4.54
CA ALA A 102 6.25 2.23 -5.05
C ALA A 102 5.25 3.39 -5.19
N ALA A 103 5.18 4.28 -4.22
CA ALA A 103 4.34 5.48 -4.29
C ALA A 103 4.76 6.39 -5.45
N TYR A 104 6.06 6.60 -5.66
CA TYR A 104 6.58 7.39 -6.79
C TYR A 104 6.13 6.79 -8.13
N ILE A 105 6.26 5.47 -8.30
CA ILE A 105 5.83 4.77 -9.51
C ILE A 105 4.33 5.00 -9.76
N ILE A 106 3.48 4.89 -8.73
CA ILE A 106 2.03 5.08 -8.83
C ILE A 106 1.71 6.54 -9.20
N LEU A 107 2.31 7.50 -8.49
CA LEU A 107 1.99 8.92 -8.64
C LEU A 107 2.52 9.53 -9.95
N THR A 108 3.44 8.85 -10.64
CA THR A 108 3.96 9.27 -11.95
C THR A 108 3.24 8.64 -13.12
N LYS A 109 2.31 7.70 -12.89
CA LYS A 109 1.44 7.16 -13.95
C LYS A 109 0.41 8.19 -14.42
N ASP A 110 -0.13 8.00 -15.61
CA ASP A 110 -1.22 8.84 -16.16
C ASP A 110 -2.48 8.68 -15.28
N SER A 111 -2.89 9.74 -14.61
CA SER A 111 -4.06 9.75 -13.71
C SER A 111 -5.39 9.42 -14.42
N LYS A 112 -5.45 9.60 -15.74
CA LYS A 112 -6.64 9.26 -16.54
C LYS A 112 -6.79 7.77 -16.78
N LYS A 113 -5.69 7.00 -16.63
CA LYS A 113 -5.63 5.57 -16.95
C LYS A 113 -5.40 4.69 -15.73
N PHE A 114 -4.70 5.19 -14.74
CA PHE A 114 -4.29 4.42 -13.57
C PHE A 114 -5.04 4.88 -12.32
N THR A 115 -6.24 4.34 -12.12
CA THR A 115 -7.12 4.67 -10.99
C THR A 115 -7.92 3.44 -10.56
N GLY A 116 -8.30 3.37 -9.28
CA GLY A 116 -9.08 2.26 -8.72
C GLY A 116 -8.25 1.03 -8.33
N ASN A 117 -6.92 1.12 -8.38
CA ASN A 117 -6.05 -0.02 -8.10
C ASN A 117 -5.72 -0.13 -6.62
N MET A 118 -5.61 -1.37 -6.14
CA MET A 118 -5.09 -1.73 -4.82
C MET A 118 -3.69 -2.32 -5.01
N CYS A 119 -2.69 -1.45 -4.98
CA CYS A 119 -1.31 -1.80 -5.27
C CYS A 119 -0.61 -2.40 -4.05
N VAL A 120 0.26 -3.37 -4.31
CA VAL A 120 1.22 -3.89 -3.33
C VAL A 120 2.61 -3.38 -3.71
N ASP A 121 3.41 -2.99 -2.74
CA ASP A 121 4.69 -2.30 -2.92
C ASP A 121 5.67 -3.05 -3.82
N ASP A 122 6.00 -4.29 -3.47
CA ASP A 122 6.94 -5.11 -4.22
C ASP A 122 6.45 -5.44 -5.63
N SER A 123 5.18 -5.79 -5.78
CA SER A 123 4.57 -6.08 -7.08
C SER A 123 4.60 -4.83 -7.98
N THR A 124 4.35 -3.65 -7.41
CA THR A 124 4.40 -2.37 -8.12
C THR A 124 5.81 -2.07 -8.64
N ILE A 125 6.82 -2.29 -7.80
CA ILE A 125 8.22 -2.08 -8.16
C ILE A 125 8.67 -3.11 -9.21
N MET A 126 8.34 -4.39 -9.01
CA MET A 126 8.69 -5.45 -9.97
C MET A 126 8.05 -5.21 -11.34
N ALA A 127 6.79 -4.76 -11.38
CA ALA A 127 6.12 -4.38 -12.63
C ALA A 127 6.78 -3.20 -13.36
N SER A 128 7.58 -2.39 -12.66
CA SER A 128 8.39 -1.32 -13.27
C SER A 128 9.71 -1.80 -13.89
N GLY A 129 10.03 -3.10 -13.76
CA GLY A 129 11.23 -3.73 -14.32
C GLY A 129 12.36 -4.00 -13.32
N LYS A 130 12.19 -3.63 -12.05
CA LYS A 130 13.18 -3.92 -11.01
C LYS A 130 12.95 -5.30 -10.41
N THR A 131 13.86 -6.23 -10.64
CA THR A 131 13.71 -7.65 -10.23
C THR A 131 14.36 -7.98 -8.89
N ASN A 132 15.33 -7.19 -8.43
CA ASN A 132 15.99 -7.39 -7.14
C ASN A 132 15.52 -6.33 -6.13
N LEU A 133 15.04 -6.80 -4.99
CA LEU A 133 14.53 -5.98 -3.89
C LEU A 133 15.38 -6.07 -2.61
N ASP A 134 16.59 -6.67 -2.68
CA ASP A 134 17.45 -6.89 -1.53
C ASP A 134 17.92 -5.58 -0.88
N GLU A 135 18.05 -4.52 -1.65
CA GLU A 135 18.41 -3.18 -1.13
C GLU A 135 17.40 -2.64 -0.11
N TYR A 136 16.13 -3.12 -0.18
CA TYR A 136 15.08 -2.74 0.77
C TYR A 136 15.09 -3.60 2.03
N LEU A 137 15.93 -4.62 2.15
CA LEU A 137 16.05 -5.39 3.39
C LEU A 137 16.67 -4.51 4.50
N ALA A 138 16.05 -4.52 5.68
CA ALA A 138 16.62 -3.84 6.85
C ALA A 138 17.92 -4.51 7.30
N THR A 139 18.00 -5.84 7.15
CA THR A 139 19.22 -6.63 7.39
C THR A 139 19.52 -7.46 6.14
N PRO A 140 20.75 -7.45 5.64
CA PRO A 140 21.15 -8.28 4.51
C PRO A 140 20.79 -9.76 4.72
N ASP A 141 20.37 -10.43 3.65
CA ASP A 141 20.01 -11.85 3.62
C ASP A 141 18.88 -12.28 4.56
N ALA A 142 18.20 -11.35 5.24
CA ALA A 142 17.05 -11.66 6.08
C ALA A 142 15.83 -12.02 5.22
N LYS A 143 15.04 -13.00 5.66
CA LYS A 143 13.73 -13.28 5.08
C LYS A 143 12.71 -12.31 5.69
N PRO A 144 12.10 -11.40 4.92
CA PRO A 144 11.10 -10.48 5.46
C PRO A 144 9.89 -11.20 6.04
N LEU A 145 9.33 -10.66 7.13
CA LEU A 145 8.04 -11.10 7.67
C LEU A 145 6.91 -10.51 6.83
N GLU A 146 5.93 -11.34 6.52
CA GLU A 146 4.71 -10.89 5.84
C GLU A 146 3.90 -9.93 6.71
N ASP A 147 3.32 -8.91 6.07
CA ASP A 147 2.35 -8.02 6.68
C ASP A 147 0.94 -8.61 6.54
N PHE A 148 -0.05 -7.95 7.12
CA PHE A 148 -1.45 -8.38 7.05
C PHE A 148 -2.06 -8.17 5.67
N PHE A 149 -3.10 -8.96 5.37
CA PHE A 149 -4.02 -8.81 4.24
C PHE A 149 -3.50 -9.23 2.85
N VAL A 150 -2.25 -9.58 2.71
CA VAL A 150 -1.68 -10.08 1.45
C VAL A 150 -1.32 -11.55 1.64
N ASP A 151 -1.87 -12.43 0.80
CA ASP A 151 -1.54 -13.85 0.77
C ASP A 151 -0.41 -14.12 -0.24
N ASP A 152 0.33 -15.24 -0.04
CA ASP A 152 1.25 -15.76 -1.04
C ASP A 152 0.47 -16.09 -2.33
N GLY A 153 0.75 -15.39 -3.41
CA GLY A 153 0.05 -15.56 -4.68
C GLY A 153 -0.91 -14.42 -5.07
N ASP A 154 -1.23 -13.50 -4.16
CA ASP A 154 -2.00 -12.28 -4.50
C ASP A 154 -1.18 -11.27 -5.34
N GLY A 155 -0.08 -11.71 -5.92
CA GLY A 155 0.84 -10.89 -6.73
C GLY A 155 0.36 -10.61 -8.16
N GLU A 156 -0.63 -11.33 -8.64
CA GLU A 156 -1.28 -11.06 -9.92
C GLU A 156 -2.55 -10.24 -9.68
N ILE A 157 -2.36 -8.95 -9.39
CA ILE A 157 -3.44 -7.99 -9.56
C ILE A 157 -3.52 -7.77 -11.08
N GLU A 158 -4.54 -8.34 -11.72
CA GLU A 158 -4.94 -7.88 -13.04
C GLU A 158 -5.21 -6.38 -12.90
N LEU A 159 -4.27 -5.60 -13.40
CA LEU A 159 -4.43 -4.15 -13.54
C LEU A 159 -5.48 -3.93 -14.64
N PHE A 160 -6.71 -3.63 -14.23
CA PHE A 160 -7.78 -3.23 -15.12
C PHE A 160 -7.46 -1.93 -15.86
#